data_e63395c3990de6fc3236c2d86a223f64
#
_entry.id   e63395c3990de6fc3236c2d86a223f64
#
_cell.length_a   1.000
_cell.length_b   1.000
_cell.length_c   1.000
_cell.angle_alpha   90.00
_cell.angle_beta   90.00
_cell.angle_gamma   90.00
#
_symmetry.space_group_name_H-M   'P 1'
#
loop_
_entity.id
_entity.type
_entity.pdbx_description
1 polymer ?
#
loop_
_entity_poly.entity_id
_entity_poly.type
_entity_poly.pdbx_seq_one_letter_code
_entity_poly.pdbx_strand_id
1 'polypeptide(L)'
;MTAAAFLQVVNQLVYLGVTVAVIVEATRRPRRTSIDTALFFTALALILEVTGLSSELGIALPSLVTLGLAALLVVLPYIQMRLLDDFVGVGAWTKRAALAGLVLAIGSMIVAPSPMPEILTLALVFYFVTLLGYCAVRFLRESRRAHGLVAARLLAVAVGSGLLCVVLAIAVSLPRVPRVAPRSRASSRSS
;
A
#
# COMPACT_ATOMS: atom_id res chain seq x y z
N MET A 1 -24.86 7.66 12.54
CA MET A 1 -23.70 7.22 11.74
C MET A 1 -23.72 8.02 10.44
N THR A 2 -22.63 8.66 10.10
CA THR A 2 -22.50 9.34 8.79
C THR A 2 -22.30 8.29 7.69
N ALA A 3 -22.71 8.60 6.46
CA ALA A 3 -22.54 7.69 5.31
C ALA A 3 -21.05 7.29 5.13
N ALA A 4 -20.13 8.19 5.45
CA ALA A 4 -18.70 7.91 5.41
C ALA A 4 -18.27 6.84 6.44
N ALA A 5 -18.76 6.91 7.68
CA ALA A 5 -18.46 5.92 8.71
C ALA A 5 -19.03 4.53 8.34
N PHE A 6 -20.22 4.50 7.77
CA PHE A 6 -20.80 3.25 7.29
C PHE A 6 -19.96 2.61 6.18
N LEU A 7 -19.57 3.40 5.16
CA LEU A 7 -18.71 2.93 4.08
C LEU A 7 -17.35 2.43 4.58
N GLN A 8 -16.78 3.09 5.58
CA GLN A 8 -15.50 2.68 6.19
C GLN A 8 -15.63 1.31 6.86
N VAL A 9 -16.66 1.10 7.69
CA VAL A 9 -16.91 -0.19 8.35
C VAL A 9 -17.15 -1.30 7.32
N VAL A 10 -17.96 -1.05 6.29
CA VAL A 10 -18.19 -2.04 5.22
C VAL A 10 -16.88 -2.38 4.52
N ASN A 11 -16.05 -1.40 4.19
CA ASN A 11 -14.77 -1.62 3.56
C ASN A 11 -13.83 -2.48 4.43
N GLN A 12 -13.72 -2.19 5.73
CA GLN A 12 -12.93 -2.98 6.68
C GLN A 12 -13.43 -4.42 6.76
N LEU A 13 -14.74 -4.64 6.90
CA LEU A 13 -15.32 -5.98 6.93
C LEU A 13 -15.05 -6.78 5.66
N VAL A 14 -15.13 -6.13 4.49
CA VAL A 14 -14.83 -6.76 3.20
C VAL A 14 -13.36 -7.18 3.14
N TYR A 15 -12.42 -6.29 3.51
CA TYR A 15 -10.99 -6.63 3.51
C TYR A 15 -10.66 -7.74 4.51
N LEU A 16 -11.23 -7.69 5.70
CA LEU A 16 -11.07 -8.74 6.70
C LEU A 16 -11.60 -10.10 6.18
N GLY A 17 -12.81 -10.10 5.60
CA GLY A 17 -13.41 -11.31 5.03
C GLY A 17 -12.57 -11.91 3.89
N VAL A 18 -12.07 -11.06 2.98
CA VAL A 18 -11.18 -11.49 1.90
C VAL A 18 -9.87 -12.05 2.47
N THR A 19 -9.29 -11.40 3.47
CA THR A 19 -8.06 -11.85 4.12
C THR A 19 -8.22 -13.22 4.77
N VAL A 20 -9.29 -13.41 5.52
CA VAL A 20 -9.61 -14.71 6.14
C VAL A 20 -9.80 -15.79 5.07
N ALA A 21 -10.55 -15.50 4.02
CA ALA A 21 -10.78 -16.45 2.93
C ALA A 21 -9.48 -16.88 2.23
N VAL A 22 -8.58 -15.92 1.98
CA VAL A 22 -7.30 -16.19 1.32
C VAL A 22 -6.34 -16.96 2.24
N ILE A 23 -6.32 -16.65 3.55
CA ILE A 23 -5.54 -17.40 4.53
C ILE A 23 -6.04 -18.88 4.62
N VAL A 24 -7.34 -19.08 4.69
CA VAL A 24 -7.93 -20.43 4.70
C VAL A 24 -7.58 -21.19 3.42
N GLU A 25 -7.64 -20.55 2.26
CA GLU A 25 -7.23 -21.20 1.00
C GLU A 25 -5.74 -21.52 0.98
N ALA A 26 -4.87 -20.62 1.48
CA ALA A 26 -3.43 -20.84 1.56
C ALA A 26 -3.06 -21.97 2.53
N THR A 27 -3.80 -22.15 3.63
CA THR A 27 -3.59 -23.26 4.58
C THR A 27 -4.08 -24.59 4.03
N ARG A 28 -5.19 -24.60 3.27
CA ARG A 28 -5.74 -25.81 2.65
C ARG A 28 -4.92 -26.29 1.45
N ARG A 29 -4.36 -25.36 0.69
CA ARG A 29 -3.60 -25.66 -0.53
C ARG A 29 -2.36 -24.77 -0.60
N PRO A 30 -1.26 -25.16 0.11
CA PRO A 30 -0.05 -24.35 0.19
C PRO A 30 0.72 -24.33 -1.14
N ARG A 31 0.31 -23.45 -2.04
CA ARG A 31 1.04 -23.12 -3.26
C ARG A 31 1.73 -21.77 -3.05
N ARG A 32 2.87 -21.55 -3.72
CA ARG A 32 3.59 -20.26 -3.64
C ARG A 32 2.65 -19.08 -3.89
N THR A 33 1.87 -19.14 -4.95
CA THR A 33 0.88 -18.11 -5.31
C THR A 33 -0.15 -17.84 -4.22
N SER A 34 -0.67 -18.92 -3.56
CA SER A 34 -1.63 -18.76 -2.47
C SER A 34 -1.00 -18.09 -1.25
N ILE A 35 0.25 -18.43 -0.94
CA ILE A 35 0.99 -17.83 0.18
C ILE A 35 1.28 -16.36 -0.11
N ASP A 36 1.77 -16.02 -1.30
CA ASP A 36 2.09 -14.64 -1.67
C ASP A 36 0.81 -13.77 -1.72
N THR A 37 -0.32 -14.34 -2.18
CA THR A 37 -1.62 -13.66 -2.12
C THR A 37 -2.08 -13.45 -0.67
N ALA A 38 -1.94 -14.45 0.20
CA ALA A 38 -2.28 -14.33 1.61
C ALA A 38 -1.43 -13.28 2.32
N LEU A 39 -0.12 -13.25 2.06
CA LEU A 39 0.79 -12.24 2.58
C LEU A 39 0.38 -10.83 2.12
N PHE A 40 0.04 -10.66 0.84
CA PHE A 40 -0.38 -9.38 0.29
C PHE A 40 -1.65 -8.85 0.99
N PHE A 41 -2.70 -9.67 1.05
CA PHE A 41 -3.97 -9.26 1.68
C PHE A 41 -3.84 -9.09 3.18
N THR A 42 -3.06 -9.91 3.87
CA THR A 42 -2.79 -9.76 5.31
C THR A 42 -2.05 -8.47 5.60
N ALA A 43 -1.01 -8.13 4.81
CA ALA A 43 -0.28 -6.89 4.96
C ALA A 43 -1.20 -5.66 4.72
N LEU A 44 -2.03 -5.71 3.69
CA LEU A 44 -2.97 -4.64 3.37
C LEU A 44 -4.04 -4.49 4.46
N ALA A 45 -4.64 -5.59 4.91
CA ALA A 45 -5.61 -5.57 5.99
C ALA A 45 -5.00 -5.01 7.28
N LEU A 46 -3.78 -5.44 7.65
CA LEU A 46 -3.10 -4.95 8.84
C LEU A 46 -2.88 -3.42 8.78
N ILE A 47 -2.47 -2.89 7.63
CA ILE A 47 -2.29 -1.45 7.44
C ILE A 47 -3.65 -0.73 7.62
N LEU A 48 -4.70 -1.21 6.96
CA LEU A 48 -6.02 -0.57 6.98
C LEU A 48 -6.66 -0.63 8.38
N GLU A 49 -6.61 -1.79 9.03
CA GLU A 49 -7.20 -1.97 10.37
C GLU A 49 -6.47 -1.15 11.43
N VAL A 50 -5.15 -1.19 11.47
CA VAL A 50 -4.37 -0.44 12.48
C VAL A 50 -4.52 1.06 12.27
N THR A 51 -4.47 1.55 11.04
CA THR A 51 -4.64 2.99 10.76
C THR A 51 -6.08 3.44 10.97
N GLY A 52 -7.07 2.64 10.59
CA GLY A 52 -8.49 2.90 10.82
C GLY A 52 -8.80 2.98 12.31
N LEU A 53 -8.40 1.96 13.08
CA LEU A 53 -8.64 1.88 14.52
C LEU A 53 -7.96 3.04 15.28
N SER A 54 -6.73 3.39 14.92
CA SER A 54 -6.03 4.52 15.53
C SER A 54 -6.74 5.86 15.27
N SER A 55 -7.28 6.02 14.06
CA SER A 55 -8.05 7.21 13.69
C SER A 55 -9.38 7.30 14.44
N GLU A 56 -10.09 6.18 14.61
CA GLU A 56 -11.37 6.13 15.33
C GLU A 56 -11.20 6.37 16.83
N LEU A 57 -10.17 5.80 17.42
CA LEU A 57 -9.88 5.94 18.85
C LEU A 57 -9.14 7.24 19.20
N GLY A 58 -8.70 8.02 18.20
CA GLY A 58 -7.90 9.22 18.40
C GLY A 58 -6.56 8.96 19.08
N ILE A 59 -6.03 7.72 18.98
CA ILE A 59 -4.78 7.30 19.63
C ILE A 59 -3.62 7.52 18.64
N ALA A 60 -2.62 8.29 19.09
CA ALA A 60 -1.38 8.41 18.32
C ALA A 60 -0.62 7.07 18.34
N LEU A 61 -0.33 6.53 17.15
CA LEU A 61 0.45 5.30 17.03
C LEU A 61 1.89 5.53 17.51
N PRO A 62 2.47 4.58 18.27
CA PRO A 62 3.90 4.60 18.59
C PRO A 62 4.76 4.66 17.32
N SER A 63 5.89 5.36 17.39
CA SER A 63 6.77 5.55 16.22
C SER A 63 7.22 4.22 15.59
N LEU A 64 7.47 3.20 16.40
CA LEU A 64 7.82 1.87 15.92
C LEU A 64 6.70 1.20 15.11
N VAL A 65 5.45 1.36 15.55
CA VAL A 65 4.28 0.82 14.82
C VAL A 65 4.12 1.55 13.49
N THR A 66 4.22 2.88 13.50
CA THR A 66 4.15 3.70 12.27
C THR A 66 5.25 3.32 11.29
N LEU A 67 6.48 3.13 11.76
CA LEU A 67 7.61 2.67 10.94
C LEU A 67 7.35 1.26 10.38
N GLY A 68 6.84 0.34 11.20
CA GLY A 68 6.48 -1.01 10.78
C GLY A 68 5.41 -1.03 9.69
N LEU A 69 4.34 -0.23 9.84
CA LEU A 69 3.29 -0.09 8.83
C LEU A 69 3.82 0.53 7.53
N ALA A 70 4.69 1.54 7.64
CA ALA A 70 5.33 2.14 6.47
C ALA A 70 6.26 1.15 5.75
N ALA A 71 7.05 0.38 6.48
CA ALA A 71 7.86 -0.69 5.91
C ALA A 71 7.00 -1.75 5.23
N LEU A 72 5.89 -2.16 5.85
CA LEU A 72 4.94 -3.10 5.28
C LEU A 72 4.34 -2.57 3.97
N LEU A 73 3.99 -1.27 3.93
CA LEU A 73 3.50 -0.61 2.72
C LEU A 73 4.53 -0.67 1.58
N VAL A 74 5.81 -0.44 1.89
CA VAL A 74 6.90 -0.48 0.90
C VAL A 74 7.17 -1.89 0.38
N VAL A 75 6.89 -2.92 1.18
CA VAL A 75 7.03 -4.34 0.79
C VAL A 75 5.92 -4.79 -0.16
N LEU A 76 4.72 -4.21 -0.09
CA LEU A 76 3.54 -4.61 -0.89
C LEU A 76 3.81 -4.68 -2.41
N PRO A 77 4.42 -3.68 -3.07
CA PRO A 77 4.68 -3.75 -4.50
C PRO A 77 5.65 -4.88 -4.87
N TYR A 78 6.60 -5.20 -3.98
CA TYR A 78 7.51 -6.31 -4.18
C TYR A 78 6.80 -7.67 -4.11
N ILE A 79 5.90 -7.87 -3.12
CA ILE A 79 5.07 -9.08 -3.03
C ILE A 79 4.20 -9.21 -4.28
N GLN A 80 3.61 -8.10 -4.75
CA GLN A 80 2.80 -8.11 -5.96
C GLN A 80 3.61 -8.44 -7.22
N MET A 81 4.86 -7.96 -7.31
CA MET A 81 5.75 -8.34 -8.41
C MET A 81 6.14 -9.83 -8.34
N ARG A 82 6.34 -10.36 -7.14
CA ARG A 82 6.58 -11.79 -6.93
C ARG A 82 5.38 -12.64 -7.35
N LEU A 83 4.17 -12.16 -7.03
CA LEU A 83 2.94 -12.77 -7.51
C LEU A 83 2.84 -12.73 -9.04
N LEU A 84 3.23 -11.61 -9.68
CA LEU A 84 3.29 -11.50 -11.13
C LEU A 84 4.27 -12.50 -11.74
N ASP A 85 5.41 -12.74 -11.10
CA ASP A 85 6.41 -13.71 -11.55
C ASP A 85 5.85 -15.13 -11.61
N ASP A 86 5.01 -15.51 -10.67
CA ASP A 86 4.38 -16.83 -10.64
C ASP A 86 3.36 -17.04 -11.78
N PHE A 87 2.74 -15.96 -12.29
CA PHE A 87 1.75 -16.05 -13.37
C PHE A 87 2.32 -15.84 -14.77
N VAL A 88 3.27 -14.93 -14.92
CA VAL A 88 3.70 -14.43 -16.23
C VAL A 88 5.19 -14.67 -16.49
N GLY A 89 5.95 -14.89 -15.42
CA GLY A 89 7.40 -14.88 -15.45
C GLY A 89 7.95 -13.45 -15.60
N VAL A 90 8.77 -13.03 -14.65
CA VAL A 90 9.45 -11.74 -14.67
C VAL A 90 10.95 -11.95 -14.90
N GLY A 91 11.55 -11.12 -15.75
CA GLY A 91 12.99 -11.19 -16.03
C GLY A 91 13.83 -11.06 -14.75
N ALA A 92 14.91 -11.83 -14.64
CA ALA A 92 15.78 -11.83 -13.47
C ALA A 92 16.34 -10.44 -13.12
N TRP A 93 16.56 -9.60 -14.11
CA TRP A 93 17.03 -8.23 -13.95
C TRP A 93 16.00 -7.33 -13.26
N THR A 94 14.73 -7.43 -13.65
CA THR A 94 13.62 -6.69 -13.00
C THR A 94 13.45 -7.11 -11.55
N LYS A 95 13.55 -8.41 -11.25
CA LYS A 95 13.47 -8.92 -9.87
C LYS A 95 14.61 -8.39 -8.99
N ARG A 96 15.84 -8.39 -9.51
CA ARG A 96 17.00 -7.84 -8.79
C ARG A 96 16.86 -6.34 -8.55
N ALA A 97 16.42 -5.59 -9.58
CA ALA A 97 16.18 -4.14 -9.45
C ALA A 97 15.11 -3.83 -8.41
N ALA A 98 14.01 -4.56 -8.40
CA ALA A 98 12.96 -4.37 -7.41
C ALA A 98 13.40 -4.74 -5.98
N LEU A 99 14.17 -5.83 -5.83
CA LEU A 99 14.74 -6.22 -4.54
C LEU A 99 15.75 -5.16 -4.04
N ALA A 100 16.63 -4.68 -4.90
CA ALA A 100 17.56 -3.60 -4.56
C ALA A 100 16.82 -2.33 -4.14
N GLY A 101 15.77 -1.95 -4.89
CA GLY A 101 14.90 -0.82 -4.54
C GLY A 101 14.23 -1.01 -3.17
N LEU A 102 13.74 -2.21 -2.86
CA LEU A 102 13.15 -2.53 -1.56
C LEU A 102 14.16 -2.39 -0.42
N VAL A 103 15.37 -2.94 -0.58
CA VAL A 103 16.44 -2.86 0.43
C VAL A 103 16.85 -1.41 0.67
N LEU A 104 17.02 -0.63 -0.40
CA LEU A 104 17.31 0.80 -0.30
C LEU A 104 16.18 1.58 0.37
N ALA A 105 14.93 1.27 0.04
CA ALA A 105 13.77 1.92 0.63
C ALA A 105 13.67 1.65 2.14
N ILE A 106 13.78 0.39 2.58
CA ILE A 106 13.75 0.03 4.00
C ILE A 106 14.99 0.61 4.72
N GLY A 107 16.17 0.48 4.14
CA GLY A 107 17.41 1.01 4.72
C GLY A 107 17.33 2.53 4.91
N SER A 108 16.80 3.24 3.93
CA SER A 108 16.61 4.69 4.01
C SER A 108 15.61 5.10 5.11
N MET A 109 14.57 4.31 5.35
CA MET A 109 13.59 4.57 6.41
C MET A 109 14.17 4.38 7.81
N ILE A 110 15.15 3.47 7.97
CA ILE A 110 15.80 3.21 9.27
C ILE A 110 16.82 4.31 9.59
N VAL A 111 17.54 4.79 8.57
CA VAL A 111 18.65 5.75 8.75
C VAL A 111 18.16 7.21 8.71
N ALA A 112 17.01 7.48 8.09
CA ALA A 112 16.52 8.83 7.92
C ALA A 112 16.11 9.48 9.25
N PRO A 113 16.48 10.75 9.47
CA PRO A 113 16.03 11.50 10.64
C PRO A 113 14.51 11.76 10.57
N SER A 114 13.87 11.89 11.71
CA SER A 114 12.48 12.33 11.80
C SER A 114 12.42 13.86 11.99
N PRO A 115 11.67 14.62 11.17
CA PRO A 115 10.82 14.20 10.06
C PRO A 115 11.62 13.80 8.82
N MET A 116 11.07 12.84 8.05
CA MET A 116 11.73 12.30 6.87
C MET A 116 11.91 13.40 5.79
N PRO A 117 13.10 13.52 5.17
CA PRO A 117 13.36 14.48 4.11
C PRO A 117 12.36 14.31 2.94
N GLU A 118 11.91 15.42 2.38
CA GLU A 118 10.93 15.42 1.29
C GLU A 118 11.41 14.63 0.06
N ILE A 119 12.69 14.78 -0.30
CA ILE A 119 13.31 14.05 -1.41
C ILE A 119 13.22 12.53 -1.20
N LEU A 120 13.44 12.07 0.03
CA LEU A 120 13.36 10.65 0.36
C LEU A 120 11.92 10.12 0.26
N THR A 121 10.96 10.91 0.75
CA THR A 121 9.54 10.59 0.61
C THR A 121 9.14 10.47 -0.86
N LEU A 122 9.58 11.41 -1.69
CA LEU A 122 9.34 11.37 -3.14
C LEU A 122 9.98 10.15 -3.80
N ALA A 123 11.21 9.81 -3.41
CA ALA A 123 11.89 8.62 -3.93
C ALA A 123 11.15 7.31 -3.57
N LEU A 124 10.66 7.20 -2.34
CA LEU A 124 9.84 6.06 -1.89
C LEU A 124 8.53 5.94 -2.69
N VAL A 125 7.85 7.07 -2.88
CA VAL A 125 6.60 7.10 -3.68
C VAL A 125 6.88 6.76 -5.13
N PHE A 126 7.97 7.27 -5.70
CA PHE A 126 8.37 6.95 -7.06
C PHE A 126 8.67 5.46 -7.24
N TYR A 127 9.41 4.86 -6.31
CA TYR A 127 9.65 3.42 -6.27
C TYR A 127 8.32 2.64 -6.25
N PHE A 128 7.41 3.02 -5.34
CA PHE A 128 6.11 2.38 -5.18
C PHE A 128 5.27 2.47 -6.45
N VAL A 129 5.09 3.67 -7.00
CA VAL A 129 4.27 3.92 -8.20
C VAL A 129 4.86 3.22 -9.43
N THR A 130 6.18 3.24 -9.60
CA THR A 130 6.86 2.60 -10.74
C THR A 130 6.66 1.08 -10.70
N LEU A 131 6.87 0.46 -9.53
CA LEU A 131 6.77 -0.99 -9.41
C LEU A 131 5.31 -1.47 -9.54
N LEU A 132 4.38 -0.75 -8.89
CA LEU A 132 2.96 -1.06 -8.95
C LEU A 132 2.40 -0.84 -10.37
N GLY A 133 2.80 0.24 -11.03
CA GLY A 133 2.44 0.54 -12.42
C GLY A 133 2.94 -0.52 -13.39
N TYR A 134 4.18 -0.96 -13.21
CA TYR A 134 4.74 -2.08 -13.98
C TYR A 134 3.89 -3.35 -13.81
N CYS A 135 3.56 -3.71 -12.56
CA CYS A 135 2.71 -4.87 -12.27
C CYS A 135 1.32 -4.71 -12.90
N ALA A 136 0.69 -3.55 -12.77
CA ALA A 136 -0.64 -3.28 -13.33
C ALA A 136 -0.67 -3.46 -14.85
N VAL A 137 0.32 -2.90 -15.57
CA VAL A 137 0.43 -3.03 -17.02
C VAL A 137 0.67 -4.49 -17.44
N ARG A 138 1.51 -5.22 -16.71
CA ARG A 138 1.79 -6.64 -17.01
C ARG A 138 0.57 -7.51 -16.76
N PHE A 139 -0.13 -7.34 -15.63
CA PHE A 139 -1.38 -8.04 -15.33
C PHE A 139 -2.48 -7.72 -16.36
N LEU A 140 -2.60 -6.45 -16.78
CA LEU A 140 -3.56 -6.04 -17.81
C LEU A 140 -3.26 -6.70 -19.16
N ARG A 141 -1.99 -6.77 -19.56
CA ARG A 141 -1.60 -7.45 -20.81
C ARG A 141 -1.91 -8.93 -20.76
N GLU A 142 -1.66 -9.58 -19.62
CA GLU A 142 -1.90 -11.01 -19.47
C GLU A 142 -3.39 -11.34 -19.34
N SER A 143 -4.17 -10.49 -18.68
CA SER A 143 -5.63 -10.65 -18.60
C SER A 143 -6.30 -10.67 -19.97
N ARG A 144 -5.75 -9.92 -20.95
CA ARG A 144 -6.25 -9.92 -22.34
C ARG A 144 -5.92 -11.22 -23.10
N ARG A 145 -4.91 -11.99 -22.65
CA ARG A 145 -4.51 -13.26 -23.23
C ARG A 145 -5.18 -14.45 -22.55
N ALA A 146 -5.51 -14.30 -21.29
CA ALA A 146 -6.18 -15.31 -20.49
C ALA A 146 -7.69 -15.37 -20.82
N HIS A 147 -8.33 -16.50 -20.50
CA HIS A 147 -9.76 -16.71 -20.72
C HIS A 147 -10.45 -17.12 -19.41
N GLY A 148 -11.72 -16.81 -19.30
CA GLY A 148 -12.55 -17.23 -18.17
C GLY A 148 -12.21 -16.55 -16.85
N LEU A 149 -12.31 -17.28 -15.75
CA LEU A 149 -12.14 -16.76 -14.38
C LEU A 149 -10.72 -16.22 -14.10
N VAL A 150 -9.71 -16.77 -14.78
CA VAL A 150 -8.32 -16.31 -14.61
C VAL A 150 -8.18 -14.89 -15.16
N ALA A 151 -8.73 -14.62 -16.34
CA ALA A 151 -8.73 -13.28 -16.93
C ALA A 151 -9.40 -12.25 -16.02
N ALA A 152 -10.55 -12.58 -15.44
CA ALA A 152 -11.28 -11.70 -14.53
C ALA A 152 -10.47 -11.38 -13.26
N ARG A 153 -9.79 -12.37 -12.68
CA ARG A 153 -8.93 -12.18 -11.49
C ARG A 153 -7.72 -11.29 -11.81
N LEU A 154 -7.02 -11.54 -12.92
CA LEU A 154 -5.88 -10.74 -13.36
C LEU A 154 -6.30 -9.30 -13.66
N LEU A 155 -7.47 -9.11 -14.30
CA LEU A 155 -8.02 -7.79 -14.57
C LEU A 155 -8.35 -7.05 -13.26
N ALA A 156 -8.96 -7.71 -12.29
CA ALA A 156 -9.27 -7.10 -11.00
C ALA A 156 -8.01 -6.60 -10.26
N VAL A 157 -6.94 -7.42 -10.27
CA VAL A 157 -5.65 -7.03 -9.69
C VAL A 157 -5.02 -5.86 -10.46
N ALA A 158 -5.08 -5.90 -11.80
CA ALA A 158 -4.55 -4.83 -12.65
C ALA A 158 -5.27 -3.49 -12.39
N VAL A 159 -6.60 -3.52 -12.33
CA VAL A 159 -7.43 -2.32 -12.07
C VAL A 159 -7.17 -1.79 -10.67
N GLY A 160 -7.17 -2.65 -9.65
CA GLY A 160 -6.90 -2.25 -8.25
C GLY A 160 -5.52 -1.61 -8.10
N SER A 161 -4.49 -2.21 -8.68
CA SER A 161 -3.13 -1.67 -8.66
C SER A 161 -3.00 -0.38 -9.44
N GLY A 162 -3.63 -0.28 -10.60
CA GLY A 162 -3.65 0.92 -11.41
C GLY A 162 -4.36 2.07 -10.72
N LEU A 163 -5.49 1.82 -10.08
CA LEU A 163 -6.23 2.82 -9.30
C LEU A 163 -5.38 3.34 -8.14
N LEU A 164 -4.70 2.44 -7.42
CA LEU A 164 -3.81 2.82 -6.32
C LEU A 164 -2.65 3.69 -6.81
N CYS A 165 -2.05 3.36 -7.97
CA CYS A 165 -1.04 4.21 -8.60
C CYS A 165 -1.56 5.62 -8.89
N VAL A 166 -2.76 5.73 -9.47
CA VAL A 166 -3.37 7.03 -9.81
C VAL A 166 -3.65 7.83 -8.55
N VAL A 167 -4.24 7.22 -7.52
CA VAL A 167 -4.52 7.89 -6.23
C VAL A 167 -3.24 8.40 -5.59
N LEU A 168 -2.17 7.60 -5.55
CA LEU A 168 -0.89 8.02 -5.00
C LEU A 168 -0.24 9.13 -5.82
N ALA A 169 -0.28 9.05 -7.14
CA ALA A 169 0.25 10.08 -8.02
C ALA A 169 -0.49 11.41 -7.81
N ILE A 170 -1.82 11.39 -7.70
CA ILE A 170 -2.62 12.57 -7.39
C ILE A 170 -2.27 13.11 -6.00
N ALA A 171 -2.20 12.26 -4.97
CA ALA A 171 -1.90 12.67 -3.61
C ALA A 171 -0.54 13.38 -3.47
N VAL A 172 0.45 12.96 -4.27
CA VAL A 172 1.77 13.60 -4.33
C VAL A 172 1.77 14.89 -5.15
N SER A 173 0.94 14.95 -6.21
CA SER A 173 0.84 16.11 -7.10
C SER A 173 0.05 17.27 -6.50
N LEU A 174 -0.80 17.01 -5.51
CA LEU A 174 -1.56 18.06 -4.83
C LEU A 174 -0.61 18.91 -3.97
N PRO A 175 -0.53 20.24 -4.22
CA PRO A 175 0.28 21.11 -3.40
C PRO A 175 -0.20 21.04 -1.95
N ARG A 176 0.71 20.73 -1.04
CA ARG A 176 0.42 20.77 0.40
C ARG A 176 0.06 22.20 0.76
N VAL A 177 -1.23 22.48 0.96
CA VAL A 177 -1.68 23.76 1.48
C VAL A 177 -0.96 23.97 2.81
N PRO A 178 -0.12 25.02 2.95
CA PRO A 178 0.57 25.27 4.20
C PRO A 178 -0.49 25.44 5.28
N ARG A 179 -0.43 24.60 6.34
CA ARG A 179 -1.28 24.78 7.51
C ARG A 179 -0.97 26.16 8.08
N VAL A 180 -1.84 27.12 7.82
CA VAL A 180 -1.76 28.44 8.47
C VAL A 180 -1.87 28.15 9.97
N ALA A 181 -0.75 28.32 10.69
CA ALA A 181 -0.75 28.21 12.13
C ALA A 181 -1.84 29.15 12.68
N PRO A 182 -2.68 28.67 13.60
CA PRO A 182 -3.69 29.55 14.22
C PRO A 182 -2.96 30.73 14.84
N ARG A 183 -3.21 31.95 14.31
CA ARG A 183 -2.70 33.18 14.89
C ARG A 183 -3.11 33.18 16.35
N SER A 184 -2.14 32.98 17.25
CA SER A 184 -2.30 33.24 18.66
C SER A 184 -2.77 34.69 18.79
N ARG A 185 -4.06 34.89 19.10
CA ARG A 185 -4.55 36.18 19.54
C ARG A 185 -3.82 36.49 20.83
N ALA A 186 -2.71 37.24 20.67
CA ALA A 186 -2.07 37.89 21.78
C ALA A 186 -3.15 38.80 22.38
N SER A 187 -3.68 38.38 23.52
CA SER A 187 -4.55 39.17 24.38
C SER A 187 -3.75 40.40 24.84
N SER A 188 -3.93 41.50 24.13
CA SER A 188 -3.60 42.85 24.68
C SER A 188 -4.62 43.15 25.78
N ARG A 189 -4.37 42.70 27.01
CA ARG A 189 -4.94 43.32 28.23
C ARG A 189 -3.83 44.13 28.85
N SER A 190 -3.71 45.38 28.43
CA SER A 190 -3.14 46.46 29.19
C SER A 190 -4.29 47.21 29.84
N SER A 191 -4.33 47.24 31.13
CA SER A 191 -4.75 48.38 32.00
C SER A 191 -4.96 47.91 33.38
#